data_45327653e275b42b2e985c67b4b278d1
#
_entry.id   45327653e275b42b2e985c67b4b278d1
#
_cell.length_a   1.000
_cell.length_b   1.000
_cell.length_c   1.000
_cell.angle_alpha   90.00
_cell.angle_beta   90.00
_cell.angle_gamma   90.00
#
_symmetry.space_group_name_H-M   'P 1'
#
loop_
_entity.id
_entity.type
_entity.pdbx_description
1 polymer ?
#
loop_
_entity_poly.entity_id
_entity_poly.type
_entity_poly.pdbx_seq_one_letter_code
_entity_poly.pdbx_strand_id
1 'polypeptide(L)'
;MVREMATAAKNVKGIVSIDYKLKGDFDKNMKPIYPSLEGGGIVNLRDVEVKNLKMLSAVGDNIGAKAFNNPDMKGVNIETHIKNNLIHVDKFTFKVSILRPSISGTTSFNGLLDLRVRIGILPGGLIGFPIVVTGTHEKPKIKIFSKKGQGILDAAYNRKLNKVIREERRAERKTKRQQRKEKEVQEQQAKNAEKQITKDLKEK
;
A
#
# COMPACT_ATOMS: atom_id res chain seq x y z
N MET A 1 1.37 23.10 -12.78
CA MET A 1 0.30 22.06 -12.73
C MET A 1 0.60 20.83 -13.56
N VAL A 2 0.79 20.91 -14.88
CA VAL A 2 1.09 19.69 -15.69
C VAL A 2 2.40 19.02 -15.28
N ARG A 3 3.45 19.75 -14.93
CA ARG A 3 4.74 19.17 -14.46
C ARG A 3 4.64 18.49 -13.10
N GLU A 4 3.85 19.03 -12.18
CA GLU A 4 3.66 18.44 -10.84
C GLU A 4 2.81 17.19 -10.91
N MET A 5 1.75 17.21 -11.72
CA MET A 5 0.96 16.01 -12.01
C MET A 5 1.77 14.94 -12.71
N ALA A 6 2.66 15.30 -13.66
CA ALA A 6 3.55 14.37 -14.33
C ALA A 6 4.58 13.75 -13.36
N THR A 7 5.03 14.49 -12.35
CA THR A 7 5.96 13.98 -11.33
C THR A 7 5.24 13.00 -10.38
N ALA A 8 4.01 13.29 -9.98
CA ALA A 8 3.19 12.38 -9.20
C ALA A 8 2.85 11.10 -9.98
N ALA A 9 2.53 11.22 -11.26
CA ALA A 9 2.21 10.09 -12.13
C ALA A 9 3.37 9.08 -12.30
N LYS A 10 4.62 9.54 -12.23
CA LYS A 10 5.80 8.64 -12.28
C LYS A 10 5.87 7.64 -11.12
N ASN A 11 5.26 7.98 -9.99
CA ASN A 11 5.29 7.19 -8.77
C ASN A 11 4.03 6.33 -8.59
N VAL A 12 3.11 6.36 -9.54
CA VAL A 12 1.84 5.64 -9.49
C VAL A 12 1.75 4.71 -10.68
N LYS A 13 1.56 3.42 -10.42
CA LYS A 13 1.29 2.40 -11.44
C LYS A 13 -0.08 1.81 -11.17
N GLY A 14 -0.90 1.67 -12.21
CA GLY A 14 -2.24 1.10 -12.09
C GLY A 14 -3.28 1.90 -12.83
N ILE A 15 -4.55 1.62 -12.57
CA ILE A 15 -5.69 2.28 -13.18
C ILE A 15 -6.31 3.24 -12.16
N VAL A 16 -6.34 4.52 -12.52
CA VAL A 16 -7.00 5.57 -11.75
C VAL A 16 -8.19 6.08 -12.56
N SER A 17 -9.38 5.98 -11.99
CA SER A 17 -10.60 6.56 -12.56
C SER A 17 -11.03 7.74 -11.71
N ILE A 18 -11.40 8.83 -12.35
CA ILE A 18 -11.76 10.08 -11.69
C ILE A 18 -13.15 10.50 -12.19
N ASP A 19 -14.08 10.66 -11.26
CA ASP A 19 -15.40 11.25 -11.51
C ASP A 19 -15.53 12.50 -10.64
N TYR A 20 -15.41 13.68 -11.28
CA TYR A 20 -15.37 14.98 -10.60
C TYR A 20 -16.27 15.99 -11.28
N LYS A 21 -16.98 16.77 -10.44
CA LYS A 21 -17.65 17.99 -10.84
C LYS A 21 -16.99 19.16 -10.14
N LEU A 22 -16.39 20.05 -10.91
CA LEU A 22 -15.66 21.19 -10.40
C LEU A 22 -16.09 22.45 -11.15
N LYS A 23 -16.37 23.53 -10.41
CA LYS A 23 -16.62 24.88 -10.92
C LYS A 23 -15.63 25.85 -10.28
N GLY A 24 -15.32 26.91 -10.96
CA GLY A 24 -14.43 27.96 -10.45
C GLY A 24 -13.95 28.87 -11.57
N ASP A 25 -13.16 29.87 -11.22
CA ASP A 25 -12.67 30.89 -12.09
C ASP A 25 -11.24 30.62 -12.56
N PHE A 26 -10.88 31.23 -13.68
CA PHE A 26 -9.54 31.22 -14.23
C PHE A 26 -8.98 32.63 -14.29
N ASP A 27 -7.69 32.79 -14.09
CA ASP A 27 -6.99 34.02 -14.30
C ASP A 27 -6.78 34.33 -15.80
N LYS A 28 -6.20 35.49 -16.11
CA LYS A 28 -5.91 35.92 -17.50
C LYS A 28 -4.97 34.96 -18.25
N ASN A 29 -4.24 34.14 -17.54
CA ASN A 29 -3.32 33.14 -18.09
C ASN A 29 -3.91 31.72 -18.11
N MET A 30 -5.23 31.60 -17.98
CA MET A 30 -5.95 30.31 -17.91
C MET A 30 -5.49 29.41 -16.77
N LYS A 31 -5.00 29.99 -15.67
CA LYS A 31 -4.69 29.24 -14.44
C LYS A 31 -5.89 29.28 -13.51
N PRO A 32 -6.27 28.16 -12.89
CA PRO A 32 -7.39 28.13 -11.95
C PRO A 32 -7.08 28.98 -10.70
N ILE A 33 -8.07 29.76 -10.30
CA ILE A 33 -8.05 30.53 -9.06
C ILE A 33 -8.49 29.61 -7.94
N TYR A 34 -7.57 28.98 -7.22
CA TYR A 34 -7.86 27.95 -6.24
C TYR A 34 -8.93 28.29 -5.20
N PRO A 35 -8.98 29.52 -4.64
CA PRO A 35 -10.03 29.89 -3.69
C PRO A 35 -11.47 29.86 -4.30
N SER A 36 -11.61 30.03 -5.62
CA SER A 36 -12.91 30.00 -6.29
C SER A 36 -13.38 28.60 -6.63
N LEU A 37 -12.50 27.60 -6.50
CA LEU A 37 -12.85 26.23 -6.84
C LEU A 37 -13.81 25.63 -5.82
N GLU A 38 -14.94 25.13 -6.31
CA GLU A 38 -15.93 24.38 -5.55
C GLU A 38 -16.37 23.14 -6.33
N GLY A 39 -16.55 22.06 -5.59
CA GLY A 39 -17.03 20.81 -6.17
C GLY A 39 -16.54 19.61 -5.39
N GLY A 40 -16.42 18.50 -6.08
CA GLY A 40 -15.95 17.25 -5.48
C GLY A 40 -16.15 16.08 -6.41
N GLY A 41 -15.83 14.92 -5.94
CA GLY A 41 -15.97 13.70 -6.70
C GLY A 41 -15.23 12.54 -6.05
N ILE A 42 -15.14 11.48 -6.81
CA ILE A 42 -14.57 10.22 -6.37
C ILE A 42 -13.35 9.88 -7.24
N VAL A 43 -12.26 9.52 -6.58
CA VAL A 43 -11.09 8.91 -7.19
C VAL A 43 -11.13 7.41 -6.89
N ASN A 44 -11.24 6.58 -7.92
CA ASN A 44 -11.21 5.14 -7.79
C ASN A 44 -9.82 4.62 -8.17
N LEU A 45 -9.17 3.93 -7.25
CA LEU A 45 -7.87 3.31 -7.44
C LEU A 45 -8.06 1.81 -7.68
N ARG A 46 -7.78 1.34 -8.90
CA ARG A 46 -7.82 -0.07 -9.26
C ARG A 46 -6.39 -0.56 -9.49
N ASP A 47 -5.97 -1.53 -8.68
CA ASP A 47 -4.63 -2.14 -8.78
C ASP A 47 -3.49 -1.10 -8.77
N VAL A 48 -3.61 -0.09 -7.91
CA VAL A 48 -2.67 1.02 -7.85
C VAL A 48 -1.56 0.72 -6.85
N GLU A 49 -0.34 0.69 -7.35
CA GLU A 49 0.88 0.73 -6.56
C GLU A 49 1.39 2.18 -6.49
N VAL A 50 1.57 2.68 -5.29
CA VAL A 50 2.14 4.02 -5.06
C VAL A 50 3.53 3.88 -4.48
N LYS A 51 4.52 4.49 -5.11
CA LYS A 51 5.92 4.47 -4.64
C LYS A 51 6.34 5.84 -4.13
N ASN A 52 7.14 5.84 -3.07
CA ASN A 52 7.81 7.04 -2.54
C ASN A 52 6.86 8.20 -2.18
N LEU A 53 5.67 7.89 -1.66
CA LEU A 53 4.77 8.92 -1.16
C LEU A 53 5.27 9.39 0.19
N LYS A 54 5.95 10.56 0.23
CA LYS A 54 6.67 11.09 1.41
C LYS A 54 5.83 11.05 2.69
N MET A 55 4.53 11.33 2.59
CA MET A 55 3.61 11.27 3.73
C MET A 55 3.48 9.85 4.28
N LEU A 56 3.26 8.85 3.43
CA LEU A 56 3.10 7.47 3.88
C LEU A 56 4.44 6.89 4.35
N SER A 57 5.54 7.21 3.66
CA SER A 57 6.88 6.84 4.10
C SER A 57 7.17 7.42 5.49
N ALA A 58 6.88 8.71 5.72
CA ALA A 58 7.08 9.33 7.02
C ALA A 58 6.22 8.69 8.13
N VAL A 59 4.99 8.29 7.83
CA VAL A 59 4.16 7.49 8.76
C VAL A 59 4.84 6.15 9.03
N GLY A 60 5.26 5.44 7.98
CA GLY A 60 5.92 4.14 8.08
C GLY A 60 7.20 4.18 8.93
N ASP A 61 8.04 5.16 8.72
CA ASP A 61 9.29 5.35 9.47
C ASP A 61 9.03 5.61 10.96
N ASN A 62 8.02 6.43 11.27
CA ASN A 62 7.64 6.74 12.65
C ASN A 62 7.04 5.55 13.42
N ILE A 63 6.46 4.57 12.72
CA ILE A 63 5.87 3.36 13.33
C ILE A 63 6.67 2.09 13.07
N GLY A 64 7.85 2.19 12.44
CA GLY A 64 8.70 1.04 12.10
C GLY A 64 8.14 0.12 11.00
N ALA A 65 7.16 0.58 10.21
CA ALA A 65 6.46 -0.23 9.21
C ALA A 65 6.87 0.13 7.77
N LYS A 66 7.99 -0.39 7.30
CA LYS A 66 8.55 -0.13 5.94
C LYS A 66 7.59 -0.41 4.79
N ALA A 67 6.56 -1.24 5.00
CA ALA A 67 5.54 -1.52 3.99
C ALA A 67 4.74 -0.28 3.55
N PHE A 68 4.76 0.80 4.33
CA PHE A 68 4.17 2.07 3.93
C PHE A 68 4.92 2.81 2.83
N ASN A 69 6.15 2.42 2.52
CA ASN A 69 6.92 3.03 1.43
C ASN A 69 6.36 2.64 0.05
N ASN A 70 5.72 1.47 -0.04
CA ASN A 70 5.14 0.95 -1.28
C ASN A 70 3.78 0.29 -0.96
N PRO A 71 2.74 1.06 -0.63
CA PRO A 71 1.41 0.50 -0.35
C PRO A 71 0.75 -0.01 -1.63
N ASP A 72 0.07 -1.13 -1.51
CA ASP A 72 -0.83 -1.66 -2.53
C ASP A 72 -2.24 -1.11 -2.26
N MET A 73 -2.70 -0.21 -3.11
CA MET A 73 -4.00 0.46 -3.01
C MET A 73 -5.01 -0.14 -3.99
N LYS A 74 -5.33 -1.42 -3.81
CA LYS A 74 -6.33 -2.10 -4.64
C LYS A 74 -7.75 -1.81 -4.18
N GLY A 75 -8.58 -1.39 -5.12
CA GLY A 75 -10.01 -1.18 -4.89
C GLY A 75 -10.31 -0.08 -3.87
N VAL A 76 -9.51 0.98 -3.84
CA VAL A 76 -9.70 2.11 -2.91
C VAL A 76 -10.49 3.21 -3.60
N ASN A 77 -11.57 3.64 -2.96
CA ASN A 77 -12.36 4.80 -3.36
C ASN A 77 -12.07 5.94 -2.40
N ILE A 78 -11.70 7.09 -2.96
CA ILE A 78 -11.39 8.30 -2.21
C ILE A 78 -12.39 9.37 -2.63
N GLU A 79 -13.32 9.68 -1.75
CA GLU A 79 -14.28 10.75 -1.92
C GLU A 79 -13.70 12.06 -1.39
N THR A 80 -13.88 13.14 -2.13
CA THR A 80 -13.33 14.44 -1.76
C THR A 80 -14.29 15.56 -2.09
N HIS A 81 -14.25 16.61 -1.28
CA HIS A 81 -15.02 17.84 -1.44
C HIS A 81 -14.06 19.04 -1.46
N ILE A 82 -14.21 19.91 -2.44
CA ILE A 82 -13.33 21.05 -2.67
C ILE A 82 -14.10 22.34 -2.39
N LYS A 83 -13.57 23.17 -1.51
CA LYS A 83 -14.09 24.49 -1.20
C LYS A 83 -13.01 25.37 -0.58
N ASN A 84 -12.97 26.66 -0.95
CA ASN A 84 -12.08 27.66 -0.34
C ASN A 84 -10.60 27.22 -0.30
N ASN A 85 -10.07 26.76 -1.41
CA ASN A 85 -8.69 26.24 -1.52
C ASN A 85 -8.40 24.97 -0.67
N LEU A 86 -9.41 24.38 -0.04
CA LEU A 86 -9.27 23.15 0.75
C LEU A 86 -9.89 21.98 0.02
N ILE A 87 -9.24 20.85 0.12
CA ILE A 87 -9.70 19.55 -0.36
C ILE A 87 -9.98 18.72 0.89
N HIS A 88 -11.25 18.55 1.21
CA HIS A 88 -11.68 17.62 2.25
C HIS A 88 -11.62 16.20 1.70
N VAL A 89 -10.94 15.33 2.40
CA VAL A 89 -10.80 13.92 2.06
C VAL A 89 -11.63 13.12 3.05
N ASP A 90 -12.67 12.47 2.55
CA ASP A 90 -13.51 11.61 3.35
C ASP A 90 -12.74 10.37 3.79
N LYS A 91 -13.19 9.76 4.88
CA LYS A 91 -12.50 8.61 5.44
C LYS A 91 -12.48 7.44 4.47
N PHE A 92 -11.31 7.11 4.00
CA PHE A 92 -11.07 5.89 3.24
C PHE A 92 -10.09 4.96 3.95
N THR A 93 -10.14 3.69 3.61
CA THR A 93 -9.30 2.64 4.21
C THR A 93 -8.62 1.84 3.09
N PHE A 94 -7.37 1.49 3.29
CA PHE A 94 -6.62 0.64 2.39
C PHE A 94 -5.82 -0.41 3.17
N LYS A 95 -5.18 -1.32 2.46
CA LYS A 95 -4.40 -2.41 3.08
C LYS A 95 -2.92 -2.18 2.83
N VAL A 96 -2.12 -2.26 3.90
CA VAL A 96 -0.66 -2.24 3.83
C VAL A 96 -0.14 -3.46 4.59
N SER A 97 0.23 -4.51 3.87
CA SER A 97 0.59 -5.78 4.48
C SER A 97 -0.53 -6.28 5.42
N ILE A 98 -0.25 -6.38 6.71
CA ILE A 98 -1.21 -6.83 7.75
C ILE A 98 -1.99 -5.68 8.38
N LEU A 99 -1.64 -4.43 8.08
CA LEU A 99 -2.25 -3.24 8.63
C LEU A 99 -3.43 -2.76 7.77
N ARG A 100 -4.37 -2.08 8.39
CA ARG A 100 -5.49 -1.42 7.73
C ARG A 100 -5.50 0.06 8.12
N PRO A 101 -4.68 0.88 7.46
CA PRO A 101 -4.73 2.31 7.68
C PRO A 101 -6.03 2.90 7.14
N SER A 102 -6.56 3.90 7.84
CA SER A 102 -7.59 4.78 7.33
C SER A 102 -7.09 6.22 7.38
N ILE A 103 -7.44 7.00 6.38
CA ILE A 103 -7.05 8.40 6.22
C ILE A 103 -8.31 9.24 6.06
N SER A 104 -8.33 10.41 6.70
CA SER A 104 -9.33 11.45 6.48
C SER A 104 -8.74 12.81 6.86
N GLY A 105 -9.36 13.89 6.45
CA GLY A 105 -8.94 15.24 6.84
C GLY A 105 -8.95 16.22 5.69
N THR A 106 -8.04 17.16 5.71
CA THR A 106 -7.96 18.20 4.69
C THR A 106 -6.55 18.34 4.12
N THR A 107 -6.50 18.70 2.85
CA THR A 107 -5.29 19.18 2.21
C THR A 107 -5.62 20.43 1.40
N SER A 108 -4.63 21.19 0.96
CA SER A 108 -4.84 22.32 0.08
C SER A 108 -4.14 22.14 -1.25
N PHE A 109 -4.56 22.92 -2.25
CA PHE A 109 -3.85 22.95 -3.53
C PHE A 109 -2.40 23.45 -3.41
N ASN A 110 -2.07 24.18 -2.33
CA ASN A 110 -0.71 24.60 -1.99
C ASN A 110 0.09 23.50 -1.26
N GLY A 111 -0.48 22.30 -1.12
CA GLY A 111 0.19 21.15 -0.54
C GLY A 111 0.24 21.11 0.98
N LEU A 112 -0.52 21.96 1.70
CA LEU A 112 -0.66 21.85 3.15
C LEU A 112 -1.44 20.61 3.52
N LEU A 113 -1.04 19.97 4.60
CA LEU A 113 -1.66 18.75 5.13
C LEU A 113 -2.23 18.98 6.54
N ASP A 114 -3.44 18.51 6.76
CA ASP A 114 -4.05 18.30 8.06
C ASP A 114 -4.86 17.01 8.00
N LEU A 115 -4.15 15.89 8.09
CA LEU A 115 -4.72 14.56 7.91
C LEU A 115 -4.67 13.78 9.22
N ARG A 116 -5.72 13.01 9.43
CA ARG A 116 -5.83 12.04 10.52
C ARG A 116 -5.69 10.64 9.92
N VAL A 117 -4.66 9.94 10.35
CA VAL A 117 -4.38 8.57 9.98
C VAL A 117 -4.64 7.68 11.18
N ARG A 118 -5.41 6.61 11.00
CA ARG A 118 -5.61 5.59 12.04
C ARG A 118 -5.08 4.27 11.53
N ILE A 119 -4.13 3.70 12.24
CA ILE A 119 -3.54 2.41 11.89
C ILE A 119 -4.28 1.30 12.62
N GLY A 120 -5.08 0.54 11.90
CA GLY A 120 -5.78 -0.63 12.43
C GLY A 120 -4.93 -1.89 12.39
N ILE A 121 -4.91 -2.68 13.48
CA ILE A 121 -4.01 -3.83 13.65
C ILE A 121 -4.75 -5.17 13.65
N LEU A 122 -5.96 -5.22 14.17
CA LEU A 122 -6.75 -6.46 14.27
C LEU A 122 -7.64 -6.68 13.05
N PRO A 123 -8.15 -7.92 12.84
CA PRO A 123 -9.19 -8.16 11.86
C PRO A 123 -10.32 -7.14 12.02
N GLY A 124 -10.69 -6.45 10.92
CA GLY A 124 -11.66 -5.35 10.97
C GLY A 124 -11.13 -4.00 11.45
N GLY A 125 -9.85 -3.87 11.88
CA GLY A 125 -9.26 -2.60 12.32
C GLY A 125 -9.77 -2.12 13.69
N LEU A 126 -10.27 -3.03 14.53
CA LEU A 126 -10.91 -2.73 15.84
C LEU A 126 -9.98 -1.96 16.79
N ILE A 127 -8.70 -2.34 16.84
CA ILE A 127 -7.70 -1.58 17.61
C ILE A 127 -6.88 -0.76 16.62
N GLY A 128 -6.82 0.54 16.83
CA GLY A 128 -6.05 1.43 15.98
C GLY A 128 -5.59 2.66 16.73
N PHE A 129 -4.45 3.18 16.31
CA PHE A 129 -3.81 4.34 16.92
C PHE A 129 -3.97 5.56 16.02
N PRO A 130 -4.39 6.70 16.59
CA PRO A 130 -4.49 7.94 15.83
C PRO A 130 -3.11 8.56 15.66
N ILE A 131 -2.87 8.97 14.43
CA ILE A 131 -1.69 9.71 13.98
C ILE A 131 -2.19 10.97 13.29
N VAL A 132 -1.61 12.11 13.58
CA VAL A 132 -1.88 13.35 12.86
C VAL A 132 -0.69 13.68 11.96
N VAL A 133 -1.01 13.96 10.70
CA VAL A 133 -0.05 14.38 9.69
C VAL A 133 -0.33 15.84 9.33
N THR A 134 0.62 16.70 9.59
CA THR A 134 0.55 18.15 9.29
C THR A 134 1.76 18.56 8.45
N GLY A 135 1.90 19.85 8.19
CA GLY A 135 3.00 20.42 7.38
C GLY A 135 2.67 20.41 5.91
N THR A 136 3.61 20.07 5.05
CA THR A 136 3.43 20.05 3.60
C THR A 136 3.69 18.65 3.05
N HIS A 137 3.20 18.37 1.83
CA HIS A 137 3.45 17.09 1.14
C HIS A 137 4.96 16.83 0.94
N GLU A 138 5.78 17.91 0.84
CA GLU A 138 7.23 17.81 0.74
C GLU A 138 7.91 17.54 2.09
N LYS A 139 7.38 18.13 3.17
CA LYS A 139 7.90 18.04 4.54
C LYS A 139 6.79 17.71 5.53
N PRO A 140 6.26 16.47 5.51
CA PRO A 140 5.20 16.05 6.44
C PRO A 140 5.73 15.96 7.87
N LYS A 141 4.93 16.44 8.81
CA LYS A 141 5.18 16.36 10.26
C LYS A 141 4.22 15.33 10.86
N ILE A 142 4.76 14.31 11.52
CA ILE A 142 4.00 13.21 12.11
C ILE A 142 3.90 13.39 13.62
N LYS A 143 2.69 13.32 14.17
CA LYS A 143 2.45 13.32 15.60
C LYS A 143 1.64 12.09 16.00
N ILE A 144 2.22 11.24 16.83
CA ILE A 144 1.58 10.04 17.39
C ILE A 144 1.10 10.37 18.81
N PHE A 145 -0.18 10.16 19.09
CA PHE A 145 -0.80 10.62 20.34
C PHE A 145 -0.52 9.74 21.58
N SER A 146 0.21 8.64 21.45
CA SER A 146 0.51 7.80 22.62
C SER A 146 1.83 7.03 22.47
N LYS A 147 2.77 7.29 23.38
CA LYS A 147 3.99 6.46 23.54
C LYS A 147 3.63 5.00 23.91
N LYS A 148 2.60 4.78 24.72
CA LYS A 148 2.05 3.44 25.02
C LYS A 148 1.47 2.78 23.78
N GLY A 149 0.78 3.54 22.93
CA GLY A 149 0.23 3.07 21.67
C GLY A 149 1.31 2.59 20.71
N GLN A 150 2.44 3.27 20.63
CA GLN A 150 3.54 2.89 19.77
C GLN A 150 4.15 1.54 20.17
N GLY A 151 4.40 1.31 21.46
CA GLY A 151 4.93 0.01 21.91
C GLY A 151 3.96 -1.16 21.68
N ILE A 152 2.63 -0.92 21.81
CA ILE A 152 1.62 -1.93 21.48
C ILE A 152 1.55 -2.18 19.97
N LEU A 153 1.72 -1.13 19.15
CA LEU A 153 1.81 -1.22 17.69
C LEU A 153 2.99 -2.09 17.28
N ASP A 154 4.17 -1.79 17.80
CA ASP A 154 5.41 -2.50 17.50
C ASP A 154 5.30 -3.97 17.91
N ALA A 155 4.77 -4.25 19.09
CA ALA A 155 4.59 -5.62 19.56
C ALA A 155 3.55 -6.41 18.74
N ALA A 156 2.41 -5.79 18.40
CA ALA A 156 1.37 -6.44 17.61
C ALA A 156 1.81 -6.62 16.15
N TYR A 157 2.49 -5.64 15.57
CA TYR A 157 3.08 -5.71 14.24
C TYR A 157 4.09 -6.85 14.15
N ASN A 158 5.06 -6.87 15.07
CA ASN A 158 6.11 -7.88 15.11
C ASN A 158 5.55 -9.29 15.31
N ARG A 159 4.54 -9.48 16.16
CA ARG A 159 3.88 -10.79 16.33
C ARG A 159 3.24 -11.28 15.04
N LYS A 160 2.50 -10.43 14.32
CA LYS A 160 1.85 -10.81 13.06
C LYS A 160 2.87 -11.01 11.95
N LEU A 161 3.87 -10.14 11.83
CA LEU A 161 4.96 -10.28 10.87
C LEU A 161 5.70 -11.59 11.06
N ASN A 162 6.05 -11.93 12.31
CA ASN A 162 6.70 -13.21 12.63
C ASN A 162 5.82 -14.42 12.29
N LYS A 163 4.49 -14.30 12.44
CA LYS A 163 3.56 -15.37 12.04
C LYS A 163 3.59 -15.56 10.52
N VAL A 164 3.48 -14.49 9.74
CA VAL A 164 3.55 -14.54 8.26
C VAL A 164 4.87 -15.14 7.80
N ILE A 165 5.99 -14.67 8.32
CA ILE A 165 7.32 -15.20 7.99
C ILE A 165 7.43 -16.71 8.31
N ARG A 166 6.85 -17.15 9.42
CA ARG A 166 6.83 -18.59 9.77
C ARG A 166 5.98 -19.41 8.80
N GLU A 167 4.85 -18.88 8.36
CA GLU A 167 3.96 -19.52 7.39
C GLU A 167 4.63 -19.63 6.02
N GLU A 168 5.27 -18.57 5.54
CA GLU A 168 6.05 -18.56 4.30
C GLU A 168 7.20 -19.57 4.33
N ARG A 169 8.00 -19.57 5.41
CA ARG A 169 9.08 -20.58 5.58
C ARG A 169 8.56 -22.02 5.64
N ARG A 170 7.37 -22.24 6.21
CA ARG A 170 6.73 -23.57 6.20
C ARG A 170 6.29 -23.97 4.80
N ALA A 171 5.72 -23.05 4.02
CA ALA A 171 5.33 -23.27 2.64
C ALA A 171 6.55 -23.60 1.77
N GLU A 172 7.62 -22.81 1.85
CA GLU A 172 8.89 -23.08 1.15
C GLU A 172 9.47 -24.46 1.48
N ARG A 173 9.48 -24.83 2.77
CA ARG A 173 9.97 -26.17 3.18
C ARG A 173 9.13 -27.30 2.62
N LYS A 174 7.80 -27.12 2.52
CA LYS A 174 6.90 -28.12 1.90
C LYS A 174 7.20 -28.26 0.41
N THR A 175 7.34 -27.13 -0.30
CA THR A 175 7.66 -27.13 -1.74
C THR A 175 9.01 -27.79 -2.02
N LYS A 176 10.06 -27.43 -1.25
CA LYS A 176 11.39 -28.05 -1.39
C LYS A 176 11.36 -29.58 -1.09
N ARG A 177 10.56 -30.02 -0.11
CA ARG A 177 10.39 -31.44 0.17
C ARG A 177 9.67 -32.18 -0.97
N GLN A 178 8.68 -31.55 -1.56
CA GLN A 178 7.97 -32.12 -2.73
C GLN A 178 8.90 -32.25 -3.92
N GLN A 179 9.63 -31.19 -4.26
CA GLN A 179 10.60 -31.21 -5.35
C GLN A 179 11.71 -32.28 -5.17
N ARG A 180 12.19 -32.49 -3.92
CA ARG A 180 13.15 -33.56 -3.64
C ARG A 180 12.54 -34.94 -3.88
N LYS A 181 11.33 -35.19 -3.41
CA LYS A 181 10.65 -36.46 -3.64
C LYS A 181 10.41 -36.73 -5.13
N GLU A 182 10.01 -35.73 -5.89
CA GLU A 182 9.81 -35.85 -7.34
C GLU A 182 11.12 -36.17 -8.05
N LYS A 183 12.24 -35.54 -7.67
CA LYS A 183 13.58 -35.85 -8.19
C LYS A 183 13.98 -37.30 -7.85
N GLU A 184 13.81 -37.72 -6.60
CA GLU A 184 14.13 -39.09 -6.16
C GLU A 184 13.32 -40.15 -6.96
N VAL A 185 12.04 -39.85 -7.22
CA VAL A 185 11.19 -40.73 -8.05
C VAL A 185 11.67 -40.77 -9.50
N GLN A 186 12.01 -39.62 -10.10
CA GLN A 186 12.54 -39.54 -11.47
C GLN A 186 13.88 -40.29 -11.60
N GLU A 187 14.79 -40.13 -10.65
CA GLU A 187 16.06 -40.85 -10.63
C GLU A 187 15.87 -42.36 -10.51
N GLN A 188 14.90 -42.80 -9.69
CA GLN A 188 14.60 -44.23 -9.55
C GLN A 188 14.00 -44.80 -10.82
N GLN A 189 13.10 -44.06 -11.47
CA GLN A 189 12.53 -44.47 -12.76
C GLN A 189 13.59 -44.57 -13.86
N ALA A 190 14.51 -43.59 -13.93
CA ALA A 190 15.62 -43.62 -14.88
C ALA A 190 16.53 -44.83 -14.66
N LYS A 191 16.93 -45.11 -13.41
CA LYS A 191 17.72 -46.31 -13.07
C LYS A 191 17.03 -47.64 -13.42
N ASN A 192 15.71 -47.71 -13.23
CA ASN A 192 14.93 -48.88 -13.60
C ASN A 192 14.85 -49.05 -15.12
N ALA A 193 14.68 -47.97 -15.86
CA ALA A 193 14.68 -48.00 -17.34
C ALA A 193 16.04 -48.42 -17.89
N GLU A 194 17.16 -47.94 -17.36
CA GLU A 194 18.52 -48.36 -17.74
C GLU A 194 18.75 -49.85 -17.49
N LYS A 195 18.28 -50.37 -16.33
CA LYS A 195 18.38 -51.80 -16.02
C LYS A 195 17.58 -52.65 -16.99
N GLN A 196 16.39 -52.20 -17.40
CA GLN A 196 15.56 -52.95 -18.37
C GLN A 196 16.23 -52.96 -19.75
N ILE A 197 16.73 -51.86 -20.23
CA ILE A 197 17.47 -51.77 -21.51
C ILE A 197 18.68 -52.70 -21.50
N THR A 198 19.42 -52.72 -20.39
CA THR A 198 20.62 -53.59 -20.26
C THR A 198 20.27 -55.06 -20.22
N LYS A 199 19.10 -55.42 -19.71
CA LYS A 199 18.59 -56.79 -19.71
C LYS A 199 18.15 -57.22 -21.11
N ASP A 200 17.41 -56.38 -21.81
CA ASP A 200 16.92 -56.64 -23.17
C ASP A 200 18.07 -56.73 -24.20
N LEU A 201 19.20 -56.07 -23.96
CA LEU A 201 20.42 -56.16 -24.76
C LEU A 201 21.24 -57.45 -24.51
N LYS A 202 21.07 -58.12 -23.38
CA LYS A 202 21.75 -59.38 -23.06
C LYS A 202 20.99 -60.63 -23.48
N GLU A 203 19.71 -60.48 -23.78
CA GLU A 203 18.82 -61.56 -24.24
C GLU A 203 18.73 -61.66 -25.79
N LYS A 204 19.44 -60.77 -26.52
CA LYS A 204 19.64 -60.80 -27.96
C LYS A 204 21.03 -61.31 -28.30
#